data_2037aee31441dffd30ff76a63336fb46
#
_entry.id   2037aee31441dffd30ff76a63336fb46
#
_cell.length_a   1.000
_cell.length_b   1.000
_cell.length_c   1.000
_cell.angle_alpha   90.00
_cell.angle_beta   90.00
_cell.angle_gamma   90.00
#
_symmetry.space_group_name_H-M   'P 1'
#
loop_
_entity.id
_entity.type
_entity.pdbx_description
1 polymer ?
#
loop_
_entity_poly.entity_id
_entity_poly.type
_entity_poly.pdbx_seq_one_letter_code
_entity_poly.pdbx_strand_id
1 'polypeptide(L)'
;MRKIILAFDSFKGSVGSLDIARYAAQAILKEYPHCELIHFPIADGGEGTTEAICTQLDVNRVSCIAHDPLMNPIEVSYGITKDGKTAVFEMASASGLPLIPIALRNPTHTSSFGTGEI
;
A
#
# COMPACT_ATOMS: atom_id res chain seq x y z
N MET A 1 11.89 -24.93 -18.32
CA MET A 1 11.67 -23.54 -17.85
C MET A 1 10.85 -23.61 -16.58
N ARG A 2 11.34 -23.06 -15.48
CA ARG A 2 10.60 -23.04 -14.21
C ARG A 2 9.94 -21.66 -14.07
N LYS A 3 8.71 -21.64 -13.61
CA LYS A 3 7.93 -20.45 -13.35
C LYS A 3 7.66 -20.36 -11.85
N ILE A 4 7.92 -19.20 -11.25
CA ILE A 4 7.66 -18.92 -9.83
C ILE A 4 6.79 -17.68 -9.73
N ILE A 5 5.76 -17.78 -8.91
CA ILE A 5 4.86 -16.66 -8.59
C ILE A 5 5.28 -16.12 -7.23
N LEU A 6 5.50 -14.81 -7.16
CA LEU A 6 5.81 -14.06 -5.95
C LEU A 6 4.55 -13.29 -5.54
N ALA A 7 3.88 -13.79 -4.51
CA ALA A 7 2.60 -13.27 -4.03
C ALA A 7 2.73 -13.00 -2.52
N PHE A 8 3.26 -11.83 -2.18
CA PHE A 8 3.51 -11.43 -0.81
C PHE A 8 2.57 -10.31 -0.40
N ASP A 9 2.06 -10.40 0.83
CA ASP A 9 1.53 -9.25 1.56
C ASP A 9 2.69 -8.53 2.29
N SER A 10 2.43 -7.35 2.84
CA SER A 10 3.40 -6.59 3.63
C SER A 10 3.68 -7.26 4.98
N PHE A 11 4.93 -7.15 5.45
CA PHE A 11 5.26 -7.43 6.85
C PHE A 11 5.09 -6.13 7.64
N LYS A 12 3.93 -5.97 8.25
CA LYS A 12 3.47 -4.74 8.92
C LYS A 12 4.55 -4.14 9.83
N GLY A 13 4.87 -2.87 9.58
CA GLY A 13 5.89 -2.14 10.33
C GLY A 13 7.35 -2.50 9.96
N SER A 14 7.59 -3.31 8.92
CA SER A 14 8.93 -3.72 8.48
C SER A 14 9.16 -3.49 6.99
N VAL A 15 8.56 -4.31 6.11
CA VAL A 15 8.82 -4.29 4.67
C VAL A 15 7.52 -4.38 3.88
N GLY A 16 7.37 -3.54 2.85
CA GLY A 16 6.22 -3.55 1.95
C GLY A 16 6.21 -4.76 1.00
N SER A 17 5.04 -5.12 0.49
CA SER A 17 4.84 -6.28 -0.39
C SER A 17 5.70 -6.24 -1.66
N LEU A 18 5.87 -5.06 -2.26
CA LEU A 18 6.71 -4.88 -3.45
C LEU A 18 8.20 -5.08 -3.17
N ASP A 19 8.68 -4.57 -2.03
CA ASP A 19 10.08 -4.72 -1.64
C ASP A 19 10.43 -6.17 -1.33
N ILE A 20 9.55 -6.89 -0.63
CA ILE A 20 9.73 -8.33 -0.37
C ILE A 20 9.83 -9.10 -1.68
N ALA A 21 8.90 -8.84 -2.62
CA ALA A 21 8.90 -9.47 -3.92
C ALA A 21 10.21 -9.20 -4.68
N ARG A 22 10.72 -7.95 -4.62
CA ARG A 22 12.00 -7.57 -5.23
C ARG A 22 13.19 -8.31 -4.61
N TYR A 23 13.29 -8.38 -3.28
CA TYR A 23 14.36 -9.10 -2.60
C TYR A 23 14.30 -10.60 -2.86
N ALA A 24 13.11 -11.20 -2.83
CA ALA A 24 12.91 -12.60 -3.17
C ALA A 24 13.31 -12.89 -4.63
N ALA A 25 12.92 -12.03 -5.56
CA ALA A 25 13.30 -12.15 -6.97
C ALA A 25 14.82 -12.13 -7.15
N GLN A 26 15.52 -11.20 -6.50
CA GLN A 26 16.97 -11.11 -6.55
C GLN A 26 17.65 -12.38 -6.02
N ALA A 27 17.16 -12.92 -4.91
CA ALA A 27 17.71 -14.15 -4.32
C ALA A 27 17.46 -15.37 -5.23
N ILE A 28 16.25 -15.50 -5.76
CA ILE A 28 15.88 -16.63 -6.64
C ILE A 28 16.69 -16.60 -7.93
N LEU A 29 16.86 -15.44 -8.56
CA LEU A 29 17.60 -15.34 -9.82
C LEU A 29 19.10 -15.61 -9.67
N LYS A 30 19.67 -15.48 -8.48
CA LYS A 30 21.06 -15.92 -8.23
C LYS A 30 21.22 -17.43 -8.35
N GLU A 31 20.24 -18.20 -7.85
CA GLU A 31 20.27 -19.67 -7.87
C GLU A 31 19.65 -20.24 -9.16
N TYR A 32 18.68 -19.53 -9.73
CA TYR A 32 17.91 -19.97 -10.92
C TYR A 32 17.83 -18.84 -11.97
N PRO A 33 18.94 -18.53 -12.68
CA PRO A 33 19.01 -17.36 -13.59
C PRO A 33 18.01 -17.41 -14.76
N HIS A 34 17.52 -18.60 -15.12
CA HIS A 34 16.59 -18.79 -16.23
C HIS A 34 15.13 -19.00 -15.77
N CYS A 35 14.83 -18.69 -14.52
CA CYS A 35 13.48 -18.80 -13.97
C CYS A 35 12.63 -17.61 -14.43
N GLU A 36 11.40 -17.90 -14.86
CA GLU A 36 10.38 -16.87 -15.09
C GLU A 36 9.75 -16.49 -13.74
N LEU A 37 9.82 -15.21 -13.39
CA LEU A 37 9.19 -14.68 -12.17
C LEU A 37 7.96 -13.86 -12.52
N ILE A 38 6.87 -14.12 -11.82
CA ILE A 38 5.63 -13.36 -11.93
C ILE A 38 5.34 -12.74 -10.57
N HIS A 39 5.16 -11.42 -10.56
CA HIS A 39 4.85 -10.66 -9.36
C HIS A 39 3.35 -10.40 -9.26
N PHE A 40 2.76 -10.84 -8.15
CA PHE A 40 1.40 -10.53 -7.76
C PHE A 40 1.43 -9.83 -6.39
N PRO A 41 1.46 -8.50 -6.32
CA PRO A 41 1.33 -7.80 -5.06
C PRO A 41 -0.04 -8.13 -4.46
N ILE A 42 -0.03 -8.57 -3.21
CA ILE A 42 -1.23 -8.90 -2.44
C ILE A 42 -1.35 -7.87 -1.32
N ALA A 43 -2.58 -7.55 -0.97
CA ALA A 43 -2.92 -6.72 0.17
C ALA A 43 -4.24 -7.17 0.77
N ASP A 44 -4.39 -6.98 2.08
CA ASP A 44 -5.54 -7.42 2.87
C ASP A 44 -6.63 -6.34 3.04
N GLY A 45 -6.50 -5.21 2.32
CA GLY A 45 -7.37 -4.04 2.47
C GLY A 45 -6.79 -2.96 3.40
N GLY A 46 -5.67 -3.23 4.07
CA GLY A 46 -4.94 -2.30 4.92
C GLY A 46 -3.86 -1.54 4.16
N GLU A 47 -2.79 -1.19 4.90
CA GLU A 47 -1.63 -0.45 4.38
C GLU A 47 -1.02 -1.11 3.15
N GLY A 48 -0.85 -0.33 2.06
CA GLY A 48 -0.27 -0.78 0.80
C GLY A 48 -1.27 -1.34 -0.21
N THR A 49 -2.56 -1.39 0.12
CA THR A 49 -3.61 -1.87 -0.79
C THR A 49 -3.74 -0.98 -2.01
N THR A 50 -3.75 0.34 -1.83
CA THR A 50 -3.81 1.31 -2.94
C THR A 50 -2.63 1.12 -3.88
N GLU A 51 -1.41 0.95 -3.34
CA GLU A 51 -0.20 0.70 -4.14
C GLU A 51 -0.31 -0.60 -4.91
N ALA A 52 -0.70 -1.69 -4.25
CA ALA A 52 -0.83 -3.01 -4.87
C ALA A 52 -1.83 -3.00 -6.03
N ILE A 53 -2.98 -2.35 -5.87
CA ILE A 53 -4.00 -2.24 -6.91
C ILE A 53 -3.54 -1.30 -8.03
N CYS A 54 -2.94 -0.15 -7.69
CA CYS A 54 -2.49 0.83 -8.68
C CYS A 54 -1.35 0.31 -9.56
N THR A 55 -0.57 -0.68 -9.10
CA THR A 55 0.43 -1.36 -9.95
C THR A 55 -0.18 -2.35 -10.94
N GLN A 56 -1.40 -2.83 -10.67
CA GLN A 56 -2.12 -3.79 -11.52
C GLN A 56 -3.09 -3.11 -12.48
N LEU A 57 -3.62 -1.97 -12.11
CA LEU A 57 -4.58 -1.20 -12.90
C LEU A 57 -3.92 0.04 -13.50
N ASP A 58 -4.39 0.41 -14.69
CA ASP A 58 -4.00 1.65 -15.34
C ASP A 58 -4.78 2.83 -14.70
N VAL A 59 -4.19 3.43 -13.68
CA VAL A 59 -4.79 4.50 -12.88
C VAL A 59 -3.96 5.77 -12.93
N ASN A 60 -4.63 6.90 -12.79
CA ASN A 60 -4.01 8.18 -12.47
C ASN A 60 -3.94 8.31 -10.95
N ARG A 61 -2.78 8.69 -10.41
CA ARG A 61 -2.65 9.06 -9.01
C ARG A 61 -3.07 10.50 -8.81
N VAL A 62 -3.86 10.73 -7.78
CA VAL A 62 -4.32 12.04 -7.35
C VAL A 62 -3.90 12.25 -5.91
N SER A 63 -3.24 13.38 -5.63
CA SER A 63 -2.91 13.78 -4.26
C SER A 63 -3.93 14.79 -3.73
N CYS A 64 -4.24 14.70 -2.45
CA CYS A 64 -5.05 15.68 -1.73
C CYS A 64 -4.51 15.86 -0.31
N ILE A 65 -4.97 16.91 0.36
CA ILE A 65 -4.70 17.13 1.78
C ILE A 65 -5.87 16.55 2.58
N ALA A 66 -5.55 15.73 3.55
CA ALA A 66 -6.49 15.18 4.54
C ALA A 66 -5.88 15.31 5.94
N HIS A 67 -6.59 14.92 6.98
CA HIS A 67 -6.08 14.92 8.34
C HIS A 67 -5.65 13.54 8.80
N ASP A 68 -4.54 13.49 9.53
CA ASP A 68 -4.09 12.28 10.23
C ASP A 68 -5.00 11.99 11.44
N PRO A 69 -4.84 10.86 12.15
CA PRO A 69 -5.66 10.55 13.30
C PRO A 69 -5.55 11.54 14.48
N LEU A 70 -4.50 12.36 14.51
CA LEU A 70 -4.28 13.42 15.52
C LEU A 70 -4.71 14.81 15.01
N MET A 71 -5.42 14.85 13.87
CA MET A 71 -5.92 16.07 13.23
C MET A 71 -4.84 17.00 12.67
N ASN A 72 -3.66 16.48 12.36
CA ASN A 72 -2.65 17.24 11.61
C ASN A 72 -2.90 17.09 10.11
N PRO A 73 -2.73 18.14 9.29
CA PRO A 73 -2.85 18.01 7.84
C PRO A 73 -1.69 17.20 7.26
N ILE A 74 -2.03 16.23 6.41
CA ILE A 74 -1.08 15.37 5.70
C ILE A 74 -1.45 15.26 4.23
N GLU A 75 -0.46 15.06 3.38
CA GLU A 75 -0.69 14.71 1.98
C GLU A 75 -0.97 13.21 1.87
N VAL A 76 -2.08 12.88 1.23
CA VAL A 76 -2.49 11.50 0.93
C VAL A 76 -2.72 11.35 -0.57
N SER A 77 -2.71 10.12 -1.08
CA SER A 77 -2.98 9.86 -2.49
C SER A 77 -3.94 8.71 -2.68
N TYR A 78 -4.70 8.76 -3.77
CA TYR A 78 -5.59 7.72 -4.23
C TYR A 78 -5.44 7.51 -5.73
N GLY A 79 -5.94 6.39 -6.25
CA GLY A 79 -5.95 6.07 -7.67
C GLY A 79 -7.33 6.32 -8.29
N ILE A 80 -7.38 6.88 -9.49
CA ILE A 80 -8.60 6.93 -10.31
C ILE A 80 -8.32 6.22 -11.63
N THR A 81 -9.18 5.28 -12.04
CA THR A 81 -9.10 4.64 -13.35
C THR A 81 -9.20 5.67 -14.47
N LYS A 82 -8.58 5.40 -15.61
CA LYS A 82 -8.56 6.35 -16.75
C LYS A 82 -9.93 6.72 -17.28
N ASP A 83 -10.91 5.84 -17.11
CA ASP A 83 -12.31 6.11 -17.47
C ASP A 83 -13.06 6.96 -16.42
N GLY A 84 -12.41 7.28 -15.30
CA GLY A 84 -12.95 8.10 -14.22
C GLY A 84 -14.07 7.44 -13.40
N LYS A 85 -14.32 6.14 -13.59
CA LYS A 85 -15.47 5.47 -12.96
C LYS A 85 -15.16 4.79 -11.63
N THR A 86 -13.88 4.53 -11.36
CA THR A 86 -13.47 3.82 -10.15
C THR A 86 -12.36 4.59 -9.45
N ALA A 87 -12.55 4.90 -8.18
CA ALA A 87 -11.52 5.38 -7.29
C ALA A 87 -11.06 4.26 -6.36
N VAL A 88 -9.77 4.19 -6.10
CA VAL A 88 -9.14 3.21 -5.21
C VAL A 88 -8.34 3.96 -4.17
N PHE A 89 -8.69 3.79 -2.91
CA PHE A 89 -7.95 4.31 -1.78
C PHE A 89 -8.04 3.35 -0.59
N GLU A 90 -7.16 3.53 0.37
CA GLU A 90 -7.15 2.76 1.60
C GLU A 90 -7.32 3.69 2.81
N MET A 91 -8.05 3.24 3.81
CA MET A 91 -8.24 3.98 5.06
C MET A 91 -6.89 4.28 5.74
N ALA A 92 -5.93 3.37 5.62
CA ALA A 92 -4.63 3.50 6.26
C ALA A 92 -3.82 4.71 5.78
N SER A 93 -4.10 5.24 4.59
CA SER A 93 -3.43 6.44 4.06
C SER A 93 -3.64 7.68 4.92
N ALA A 94 -4.85 7.85 5.50
CA ALA A 94 -5.17 8.98 6.37
C ALA A 94 -5.41 8.58 7.83
N SER A 95 -5.77 7.32 8.09
CA SER A 95 -6.17 6.86 9.43
C SER A 95 -5.37 5.64 9.92
N GLY A 96 -4.23 5.35 9.27
CA GLY A 96 -3.40 4.21 9.60
C GLY A 96 -2.67 4.35 10.93
N LEU A 97 -2.52 3.23 11.63
CA LEU A 97 -1.78 3.16 12.90
C LEU A 97 -0.31 3.64 12.80
N PRO A 98 0.41 3.45 11.68
CA PRO A 98 1.76 3.98 11.52
C PRO A 98 1.87 5.50 11.58
N LEU A 99 0.79 6.23 11.28
CA LEU A 99 0.75 7.69 11.37
C LEU A 99 0.76 8.21 12.81
N ILE A 100 0.51 7.32 13.79
CA ILE A 100 0.42 7.69 15.21
C ILE A 100 1.69 7.24 15.92
N PRO A 101 2.50 8.15 16.49
CA PRO A 101 3.59 7.80 17.38
C PRO A 101 3.11 6.88 18.50
N ILE A 102 3.90 5.86 18.84
CA ILE A 102 3.51 4.81 19.81
C ILE A 102 3.00 5.40 21.12
N ALA A 103 3.68 6.45 21.62
CA ALA A 103 3.31 7.12 22.87
C ALA A 103 1.96 7.87 22.81
N LEU A 104 1.44 8.16 21.61
CA LEU A 104 0.19 8.89 21.40
C LEU A 104 -0.97 7.99 20.95
N ARG A 105 -0.76 6.68 20.88
CA ARG A 105 -1.79 5.72 20.47
C ARG A 105 -2.86 5.56 21.55
N ASN A 106 -3.89 6.39 21.44
CA ASN A 106 -5.05 6.36 22.32
C ASN A 106 -6.33 6.47 21.47
N PRO A 107 -7.15 5.42 21.37
CA PRO A 107 -8.33 5.42 20.51
C PRO A 107 -9.39 6.44 20.92
N THR A 108 -9.35 6.95 22.17
CA THR A 108 -10.27 8.01 22.60
C THR A 108 -9.85 9.43 22.15
N HIS A 109 -8.61 9.58 21.66
CA HIS A 109 -8.04 10.86 21.22
C HIS A 109 -7.64 10.85 19.75
N THR A 110 -8.10 9.87 18.99
CA THR A 110 -7.80 9.74 17.55
C THR A 110 -9.09 9.71 16.75
N SER A 111 -9.00 10.09 15.47
CA SER A 111 -10.13 10.16 14.56
C SER A 111 -9.81 9.48 13.22
N SER A 112 -10.84 8.96 12.57
CA SER A 112 -10.79 8.53 11.16
C SER A 112 -11.36 9.58 10.21
N PHE A 113 -11.48 10.82 10.67
CA PHE A 113 -12.06 11.95 9.91
C PHE A 113 -11.38 12.11 8.55
N GLY A 114 -10.05 12.07 8.51
CA GLY A 114 -9.29 12.24 7.27
C GLY A 114 -9.57 11.18 6.19
N THR A 115 -10.00 9.97 6.57
CA THR A 115 -10.47 8.98 5.59
C THR A 115 -11.75 9.46 4.88
N GLY A 116 -12.61 10.21 5.58
CA GLY A 116 -13.83 10.76 4.99
C GLY A 116 -13.59 12.01 4.13
N GLU A 117 -12.40 12.60 4.17
CA GLU A 117 -12.02 13.73 3.33
C GLU A 117 -11.50 13.29 1.94
N ILE A 118 -11.00 12.07 1.81
CA ILE A 118 -10.55 11.49 0.54
C ILE A 118 -11.74 11.14 -0.33
#